data_d623f4c009d635cde20cd0b3510f776e
#
_entry.id   d623f4c009d635cde20cd0b3510f776e
#
_cell.length_a   1.000
_cell.length_b   1.000
_cell.length_c   1.000
_cell.angle_alpha   90.00
_cell.angle_beta   90.00
_cell.angle_gamma   90.00
#
_symmetry.space_group_name_H-M   'P 1'
#
loop_
_entity.id
_entity.type
_entity.pdbx_description
1 polymer ?
#
loop_
_entity_poly.entity_id
_entity_poly.type
_entity_poly.pdbx_seq_one_letter_code
_entity_poly.pdbx_strand_id
1 'polypeptide(L)'
;DWTSKTRVGILFPPGLGAFIANLAVVLAGKVPVNLNFTLGASSAAACLQKADVDCLLTTERVQHKIPHFPWPESGIIDLVEEMKSMPKAQALALLSWIHLCPAKLLANILKVPAKGGEHEAGLLFTSGSSGEPKGVVLTHRNILANCAQIDATGLLLASEKVIANLPIFHSFGFTVTLWYPLLRGCSVVTLPSPLDVKKVAEVIKAESATILIGTPTFFKPYIKRIKPKQLASLKYVVAGAEKTPEGFADAWEAHFGSLYLEGYGLTETSPVVSINTPWMPKGVNYPGSSTEGSRRGSVGRMMPGHCARILNPDTMKDIDVTAVGLLMLKGPNIFSGYLGEPERTAEVKQDEWFITGDLARFDEDGFLFIEGRLSRFSKIAGEMVPHGTVEEALVKAYNLFDA
;
A
#
# COMPACT_ATOMS: atom_id res chain seq x y z
N ASP A 1 14.78 14.85 22.81
CA ASP A 1 15.15 13.46 23.13
C ASP A 1 14.12 12.50 22.52
N TRP A 2 14.44 11.90 21.38
CA TRP A 2 13.56 10.97 20.68
C TRP A 2 13.31 9.66 21.45
N THR A 3 14.11 9.38 22.48
CA THR A 3 13.99 8.15 23.27
C THR A 3 12.69 8.06 24.04
N SER A 4 12.13 9.20 24.47
CA SER A 4 10.86 9.26 25.21
C SER A 4 9.62 9.12 24.33
N LYS A 5 9.73 9.29 23.01
CA LYS A 5 8.60 9.31 22.10
C LYS A 5 8.22 7.92 21.60
N THR A 6 6.92 7.69 21.48
CA THR A 6 6.39 6.43 20.95
C THR A 6 6.36 6.44 19.42
N ARG A 7 5.95 7.55 18.82
CA ARG A 7 5.85 7.73 17.37
C ARG A 7 6.95 8.64 16.85
N VAL A 8 7.50 8.30 15.69
CA VAL A 8 8.55 9.05 15.01
C VAL A 8 8.10 9.33 13.58
N GLY A 9 8.06 10.59 13.22
CA GLY A 9 7.74 11.03 11.86
C GLY A 9 8.86 10.66 10.91
N ILE A 10 8.51 10.21 9.73
CA ILE A 10 9.44 9.88 8.65
C ILE A 10 9.03 10.64 7.41
N LEU A 11 9.95 11.45 6.88
CA LEU A 11 9.71 12.24 5.68
C LEU A 11 10.80 11.98 4.64
N PHE A 12 10.54 11.00 3.79
CA PHE A 12 11.44 10.61 2.70
C PHE A 12 10.66 10.28 1.43
N PRO A 13 11.21 10.54 0.24
CA PRO A 13 10.75 9.89 -0.97
C PRO A 13 11.05 8.38 -0.90
N PRO A 14 10.40 7.55 -1.75
CA PRO A 14 10.78 6.15 -1.89
C PRO A 14 12.27 6.00 -2.16
N GLY A 15 12.96 5.20 -1.36
CA GLY A 15 14.40 5.05 -1.46
C GLY A 15 15.03 4.41 -0.22
N LEU A 16 16.33 4.17 -0.29
CA LEU A 16 17.09 3.51 0.78
C LEU A 16 16.95 4.25 2.13
N GLY A 17 16.94 5.60 2.12
CA GLY A 17 16.76 6.40 3.33
C GLY A 17 15.43 6.12 4.03
N ALA A 18 14.33 6.00 3.27
CA ALA A 18 13.03 5.65 3.82
C ALA A 18 13.00 4.22 4.41
N PHE A 19 13.66 3.27 3.75
CA PHE A 19 13.79 1.88 4.24
C PHE A 19 14.56 1.84 5.56
N ILE A 20 15.74 2.48 5.61
CA ILE A 20 16.57 2.54 6.81
C ILE A 20 15.82 3.23 7.96
N ALA A 21 15.15 4.36 7.71
CA ALA A 21 14.41 5.09 8.72
C ALA A 21 13.28 4.25 9.33
N ASN A 22 12.46 3.59 8.50
CA ASN A 22 11.38 2.72 8.99
C ASN A 22 11.92 1.54 9.81
N LEU A 23 12.96 0.86 9.32
CA LEU A 23 13.60 -0.23 10.06
C LEU A 23 14.19 0.24 11.39
N ALA A 24 14.92 1.34 11.40
CA ALA A 24 15.52 1.88 12.61
C ALA A 24 14.46 2.22 13.68
N VAL A 25 13.37 2.85 13.27
CA VAL A 25 12.26 3.19 14.17
C VAL A 25 11.62 1.94 14.75
N VAL A 26 11.30 0.94 13.94
CA VAL A 26 10.69 -0.31 14.41
C VAL A 26 11.65 -1.11 15.31
N LEU A 27 12.93 -1.23 14.94
CA LEU A 27 13.94 -1.92 15.75
C LEU A 27 14.20 -1.21 17.09
N ALA A 28 14.00 0.11 17.15
CA ALA A 28 14.01 0.88 18.41
C ALA A 28 12.72 0.72 19.24
N GLY A 29 11.77 -0.11 18.79
CA GLY A 29 10.49 -0.34 19.46
C GLY A 29 9.52 0.84 19.39
N LYS A 30 9.68 1.68 18.37
CA LYS A 30 8.85 2.86 18.11
C LYS A 30 7.98 2.67 16.87
N VAL A 31 7.05 3.57 16.67
CA VAL A 31 6.08 3.51 15.57
C VAL A 31 6.47 4.49 14.46
N PRO A 32 6.74 4.02 13.24
CA PRO A 32 6.99 4.89 12.09
C PRO A 32 5.69 5.56 11.65
N VAL A 33 5.72 6.88 11.50
CA VAL A 33 4.66 7.70 10.94
C VAL A 33 5.17 8.28 9.63
N ASN A 34 4.89 7.60 8.52
CA ASN A 34 5.30 8.08 7.21
C ASN A 34 4.40 9.24 6.77
N LEU A 35 4.98 10.43 6.66
CA LEU A 35 4.26 11.66 6.39
C LEU A 35 4.16 11.93 4.88
N ASN A 36 2.98 12.31 4.44
CA ASN A 36 2.74 12.64 3.05
C ASN A 36 3.23 14.07 2.76
N PHE A 37 4.31 14.17 2.02
CA PHE A 37 4.94 15.44 1.63
C PHE A 37 4.23 16.15 0.47
N THR A 38 3.16 15.58 -0.07
CA THR A 38 2.34 16.22 -1.12
C THR A 38 1.13 16.95 -0.55
N LEU A 39 0.89 16.84 0.76
CA LEU A 39 -0.17 17.58 1.45
C LEU A 39 0.17 19.06 1.59
N GLY A 40 -0.85 19.91 1.61
CA GLY A 40 -0.68 21.30 2.02
C GLY A 40 -0.22 21.42 3.48
N ALA A 41 0.43 22.55 3.81
CA ALA A 41 1.04 22.77 5.14
C ALA A 41 0.06 22.56 6.31
N SER A 42 -1.18 23.02 6.19
CA SER A 42 -2.20 22.87 7.24
C SER A 42 -2.56 21.40 7.50
N SER A 43 -2.76 20.61 6.43
CA SER A 43 -3.06 19.18 6.56
C SER A 43 -1.87 18.39 7.11
N ALA A 44 -0.65 18.75 6.69
CA ALA A 44 0.56 18.15 7.23
C ALA A 44 0.75 18.47 8.72
N ALA A 45 0.50 19.73 9.14
CA ALA A 45 0.52 20.12 10.55
C ALA A 45 -0.54 19.37 11.38
N ALA A 46 -1.74 19.18 10.84
CA ALA A 46 -2.78 18.39 11.49
C ALA A 46 -2.37 16.93 11.69
N CYS A 47 -1.67 16.33 10.71
CA CYS A 47 -1.13 14.97 10.84
C CYS A 47 -0.08 14.89 11.96
N LEU A 48 0.86 15.85 12.03
CA LEU A 48 1.89 15.90 13.08
C LEU A 48 1.27 16.02 14.47
N GLN A 49 0.33 16.95 14.63
CA GLN A 49 -0.37 17.19 15.89
C GLN A 49 -1.17 15.94 16.31
N LYS A 50 -1.96 15.36 15.40
CA LYS A 50 -2.80 14.20 15.69
C LYS A 50 -1.99 12.97 16.07
N ALA A 51 -0.82 12.78 15.45
CA ALA A 51 0.08 11.68 15.76
C ALA A 51 0.97 11.92 16.99
N ASP A 52 0.93 13.10 17.60
CA ASP A 52 1.86 13.54 18.65
C ASP A 52 3.34 13.35 18.21
N VAL A 53 3.64 13.80 17.00
CA VAL A 53 4.97 13.71 16.40
C VAL A 53 5.67 15.04 16.53
N ASP A 54 6.75 15.06 17.31
CA ASP A 54 7.67 16.17 17.48
C ASP A 54 9.13 15.79 17.11
N CYS A 55 9.34 14.55 16.69
CA CYS A 55 10.62 14.03 16.22
C CYS A 55 10.48 13.53 14.78
N LEU A 56 11.28 14.08 13.86
CA LEU A 56 11.24 13.76 12.44
C LEU A 56 12.59 13.21 11.96
N LEU A 57 12.56 12.05 11.33
CA LEU A 57 13.69 11.52 10.54
C LEU A 57 13.56 11.99 9.09
N THR A 58 14.60 12.67 8.61
CA THR A 58 14.67 13.16 7.22
C THR A 58 16.12 13.41 6.81
N THR A 59 16.36 14.25 5.81
CA THR A 59 17.67 14.79 5.45
C THR A 59 17.54 16.27 5.08
N GLU A 60 18.62 17.05 5.23
CA GLU A 60 18.70 18.44 4.80
C GLU A 60 18.25 18.59 3.33
N ARG A 61 18.67 17.66 2.47
CA ARG A 61 18.27 17.65 1.05
C ARG A 61 16.76 17.54 0.85
N VAL A 62 16.06 16.78 1.69
CA VAL A 62 14.59 16.65 1.64
C VAL A 62 13.96 17.93 2.16
N GLN A 63 14.47 18.50 3.25
CA GLN A 63 13.97 19.76 3.80
C GLN A 63 14.04 20.90 2.76
N HIS A 64 15.14 21.05 2.06
CA HIS A 64 15.30 22.04 0.99
C HIS A 64 14.33 21.83 -0.19
N LYS A 65 13.94 20.58 -0.49
CA LYS A 65 13.00 20.30 -1.58
C LYS A 65 11.55 20.55 -1.23
N ILE A 66 11.22 20.60 0.06
CA ILE A 66 9.86 20.76 0.55
C ILE A 66 9.79 21.90 1.58
N PRO A 67 10.13 23.14 1.20
CA PRO A 67 10.24 24.26 2.13
C PRO A 67 8.89 24.65 2.76
N HIS A 68 7.78 24.28 2.12
CA HIS A 68 6.42 24.60 2.60
C HIS A 68 5.86 23.58 3.62
N PHE A 69 6.59 22.49 3.89
CA PHE A 69 6.21 21.57 4.94
C PHE A 69 6.33 22.25 6.31
N PRO A 70 5.44 22.02 7.27
CA PRO A 70 5.46 22.65 8.59
C PRO A 70 6.56 22.01 9.45
N TRP A 71 7.81 22.36 9.15
CA TRP A 71 8.99 21.85 9.87
C TRP A 71 8.96 22.30 11.32
N PRO A 72 9.14 21.38 12.31
CA PRO A 72 9.27 21.78 13.70
C PRO A 72 10.60 22.54 13.90
N GLU A 73 10.62 23.45 14.88
CA GLU A 73 11.82 24.22 15.24
C GLU A 73 12.93 23.34 15.82
N SER A 74 12.58 22.20 16.40
CA SER A 74 13.52 21.24 16.99
C SER A 74 13.02 19.81 16.76
N GLY A 75 13.89 18.82 17.04
CA GLY A 75 13.50 17.39 16.92
C GLY A 75 13.69 16.81 15.51
N ILE A 76 14.35 17.53 14.60
CA ILE A 76 14.71 16.99 13.29
C ILE A 76 16.03 16.22 13.43
N ILE A 77 16.02 14.97 12.98
CA ILE A 77 17.20 14.10 12.93
C ILE A 77 17.55 13.90 11.45
N ASP A 78 18.71 14.42 11.04
CA ASP A 78 19.25 14.16 9.71
C ASP A 78 19.91 12.78 9.67
N LEU A 79 19.31 11.85 8.95
CA LEU A 79 19.79 10.48 8.86
C LEU A 79 21.21 10.38 8.26
N VAL A 80 21.56 11.27 7.33
CA VAL A 80 22.87 11.26 6.68
C VAL A 80 23.95 11.76 7.66
N GLU A 81 23.65 12.82 8.41
CA GLU A 81 24.58 13.35 9.42
C GLU A 81 24.80 12.35 10.57
N GLU A 82 23.72 11.69 11.04
CA GLU A 82 23.84 10.63 12.03
C GLU A 82 24.71 9.47 11.53
N MET A 83 24.54 9.05 10.28
CA MET A 83 25.39 8.00 9.70
C MET A 83 26.85 8.43 9.53
N LYS A 84 27.11 9.69 9.19
CA LYS A 84 28.48 10.23 9.07
C LYS A 84 29.15 10.41 10.43
N SER A 85 28.40 10.78 11.46
CA SER A 85 28.90 10.99 12.82
C SER A 85 29.35 9.69 13.50
N MET A 86 28.89 8.53 12.99
CA MET A 86 29.25 7.22 13.55
C MET A 86 30.76 6.94 13.36
N PRO A 87 31.53 6.65 14.44
CA PRO A 87 32.92 6.30 14.33
C PRO A 87 33.12 5.07 13.45
N LYS A 88 34.07 5.11 12.51
CA LYS A 88 34.34 4.01 11.57
C LYS A 88 34.60 2.67 12.28
N ALA A 89 35.29 2.69 13.41
CA ALA A 89 35.55 1.49 14.22
C ALA A 89 34.24 0.88 14.75
N GLN A 90 33.29 1.73 15.19
CA GLN A 90 31.98 1.27 15.66
C GLN A 90 31.15 0.69 14.49
N ALA A 91 31.16 1.35 13.34
CA ALA A 91 30.47 0.83 12.15
C ALA A 91 31.03 -0.53 11.72
N LEU A 92 32.36 -0.70 11.69
CA LEU A 92 33.00 -1.98 11.38
C LEU A 92 32.68 -3.06 12.41
N ALA A 93 32.68 -2.73 13.70
CA ALA A 93 32.31 -3.66 14.77
C ALA A 93 30.85 -4.11 14.61
N LEU A 94 29.91 -3.19 14.36
CA LEU A 94 28.50 -3.51 14.09
C LEU A 94 28.32 -4.40 12.86
N LEU A 95 29.01 -4.11 11.77
CA LEU A 95 29.00 -4.95 10.56
C LEU A 95 29.51 -6.35 10.85
N SER A 96 30.61 -6.46 11.61
CA SER A 96 31.15 -7.76 12.02
C SER A 96 30.15 -8.55 12.88
N TRP A 97 29.48 -7.87 13.80
CA TRP A 97 28.46 -8.51 14.64
C TRP A 97 27.23 -8.97 13.85
N ILE A 98 26.77 -8.15 12.90
CA ILE A 98 25.64 -8.52 12.02
C ILE A 98 25.93 -9.80 11.23
N HIS A 99 27.19 -10.00 10.80
CA HIS A 99 27.58 -11.18 10.03
C HIS A 99 27.92 -12.42 10.89
N LEU A 100 28.42 -12.22 12.10
CA LEU A 100 28.95 -13.31 12.94
C LEU A 100 28.00 -13.74 14.06
N CYS A 101 27.10 -12.85 14.52
CA CYS A 101 26.19 -13.15 15.61
C CYS A 101 24.87 -13.73 15.12
N PRO A 102 24.33 -14.78 15.78
CA PRO A 102 22.96 -15.21 15.57
C PRO A 102 21.98 -14.05 15.79
N ALA A 103 20.94 -13.96 14.95
CA ALA A 103 19.97 -12.84 14.96
C ALA A 103 19.37 -12.58 16.36
N LYS A 104 19.03 -13.64 17.13
CA LYS A 104 18.51 -13.51 18.50
C LYS A 104 19.52 -12.87 19.46
N LEU A 105 20.80 -13.24 19.36
CA LEU A 105 21.84 -12.65 20.18
C LEU A 105 22.06 -11.19 19.83
N LEU A 106 22.09 -10.87 18.53
CA LEU A 106 22.20 -9.49 18.04
C LEU A 106 21.02 -8.63 18.51
N ALA A 107 19.79 -9.13 18.42
CA ALA A 107 18.62 -8.44 18.91
C ALA A 107 18.69 -8.14 20.42
N ASN A 108 19.20 -9.07 21.22
CA ASN A 108 19.42 -8.86 22.66
C ASN A 108 20.51 -7.82 22.94
N ILE A 109 21.63 -7.86 22.22
CA ILE A 109 22.72 -6.90 22.34
C ILE A 109 22.23 -5.47 21.98
N LEU A 110 21.46 -5.35 20.90
CA LEU A 110 20.88 -4.11 20.44
C LEU A 110 19.63 -3.70 21.24
N LYS A 111 19.22 -4.49 22.23
CA LYS A 111 18.04 -4.27 23.07
C LYS A 111 16.77 -4.04 22.24
N VAL A 112 16.62 -4.77 21.12
CA VAL A 112 15.42 -4.71 20.31
C VAL A 112 14.25 -5.18 21.16
N PRO A 113 13.21 -4.35 21.36
CA PRO A 113 12.09 -4.72 22.21
C PRO A 113 11.31 -5.92 21.65
N ALA A 114 10.89 -6.82 22.54
CA ALA A 114 10.01 -7.93 22.18
C ALA A 114 8.56 -7.45 22.03
N LYS A 115 8.32 -6.51 21.11
CA LYS A 115 6.97 -6.03 20.76
C LYS A 115 6.49 -6.74 19.50
N GLY A 116 5.19 -7.01 19.43
CA GLY A 116 4.58 -7.68 18.29
C GLY A 116 3.07 -7.84 18.49
N GLY A 117 2.43 -8.68 17.72
CA GLY A 117 1.00 -8.93 17.82
C GLY A 117 0.17 -7.66 17.64
N GLU A 118 -0.61 -7.31 18.63
CA GLU A 118 -1.54 -6.18 18.58
C GLU A 118 -0.87 -4.82 18.89
N HIS A 119 0.44 -4.75 19.16
CA HIS A 119 1.11 -3.48 19.30
C HIS A 119 1.13 -2.72 17.96
N GLU A 120 0.99 -1.39 18.05
CA GLU A 120 1.07 -0.48 16.90
C GLU A 120 2.43 -0.63 16.20
N ALA A 121 2.41 -0.82 14.89
CA ALA A 121 3.60 -1.01 14.04
C ALA A 121 3.75 0.04 12.96
N GLY A 122 2.71 0.82 12.71
CA GLY A 122 2.72 1.92 11.76
C GLY A 122 1.45 2.75 11.84
N LEU A 123 1.59 4.04 11.60
CA LEU A 123 0.48 4.97 11.48
C LEU A 123 0.53 5.60 10.09
N LEU A 124 -0.55 5.45 9.34
CA LEU A 124 -0.69 6.04 8.01
C LEU A 124 -1.90 6.97 7.98
N PHE A 125 -1.75 8.11 7.32
CA PHE A 125 -2.84 9.06 7.17
C PHE A 125 -3.53 8.92 5.83
N THR A 126 -4.87 8.96 5.85
CA THR A 126 -5.71 9.00 4.65
C THR A 126 -6.54 10.28 4.64
N SER A 127 -6.94 10.73 3.44
CA SER A 127 -7.86 11.85 3.31
C SER A 127 -9.24 11.44 3.81
N GLY A 128 -9.72 12.11 4.86
CA GLY A 128 -11.10 11.94 5.34
C GLY A 128 -12.12 12.56 4.39
N SER A 129 -13.33 12.02 4.35
CA SER A 129 -14.47 12.62 3.61
C SER A 129 -14.83 14.01 4.10
N SER A 130 -14.48 14.34 5.35
CA SER A 130 -14.64 15.65 5.98
C SER A 130 -13.48 16.62 5.73
N GLY A 131 -12.47 16.22 4.95
CA GLY A 131 -11.25 17.02 4.70
C GLY A 131 -10.16 16.88 5.76
N GLU A 132 -10.48 16.40 6.97
CA GLU A 132 -9.48 16.15 8.00
C GLU A 132 -8.78 14.79 7.83
N PRO A 133 -7.43 14.73 8.04
CA PRO A 133 -6.69 13.49 7.93
C PRO A 133 -7.12 12.46 8.99
N LYS A 134 -7.35 11.23 8.58
CA LYS A 134 -7.60 10.09 9.48
C LYS A 134 -6.30 9.32 9.69
N GLY A 135 -5.91 9.09 10.94
CA GLY A 135 -4.79 8.23 11.27
C GLY A 135 -5.23 6.77 11.38
N VAL A 136 -4.81 5.94 10.45
CA VAL A 136 -5.09 4.51 10.42
C VAL A 136 -4.02 3.78 11.21
N VAL A 137 -4.40 3.16 12.35
CA VAL A 137 -3.49 2.43 13.23
C VAL A 137 -3.34 1.00 12.74
N LEU A 138 -2.12 0.64 12.30
CA LEU A 138 -1.76 -0.70 11.86
C LEU A 138 -0.91 -1.39 12.91
N THR A 139 -1.28 -2.61 13.29
CA THR A 139 -0.52 -3.43 14.24
C THR A 139 0.53 -4.29 13.52
N HIS A 140 1.49 -4.82 14.28
CA HIS A 140 2.43 -5.81 13.74
C HIS A 140 1.69 -7.00 13.15
N ARG A 141 0.62 -7.47 13.80
CA ARG A 141 -0.22 -8.56 13.30
C ARG A 141 -0.82 -8.23 11.95
N ASN A 142 -1.37 -7.01 11.77
CA ASN A 142 -2.00 -6.61 10.52
C ASN A 142 -1.02 -6.66 9.34
N ILE A 143 0.17 -6.05 9.51
CA ILE A 143 1.20 -5.99 8.48
C ILE A 143 1.75 -7.38 8.16
N LEU A 144 2.12 -8.16 9.20
CA LEU A 144 2.68 -9.50 9.02
C LEU A 144 1.67 -10.47 8.40
N ALA A 145 0.39 -10.38 8.81
CA ALA A 145 -0.68 -11.18 8.22
C ALA A 145 -0.84 -10.86 6.73
N ASN A 146 -0.86 -9.58 6.36
CA ASN A 146 -0.97 -9.20 4.95
C ASN A 146 0.25 -9.64 4.13
N CYS A 147 1.45 -9.55 4.69
CA CYS A 147 2.65 -10.10 4.06
C CYS A 147 2.55 -11.62 3.86
N ALA A 148 2.05 -12.37 4.85
CA ALA A 148 1.84 -13.81 4.74
C ALA A 148 0.77 -14.16 3.70
N GLN A 149 -0.29 -13.36 3.60
CA GLN A 149 -1.34 -13.50 2.59
C GLN A 149 -0.78 -13.28 1.17
N ILE A 150 0.05 -12.24 0.97
CA ILE A 150 0.75 -11.99 -0.30
C ILE A 150 1.66 -13.18 -0.64
N ASP A 151 2.42 -13.68 0.32
CA ASP A 151 3.31 -14.84 0.13
C ASP A 151 2.55 -16.09 -0.32
N ALA A 152 1.37 -16.33 0.25
CA ALA A 152 0.52 -17.47 -0.10
C ALA A 152 0.03 -17.45 -1.56
N THR A 153 0.01 -16.29 -2.23
CA THR A 153 -0.33 -16.22 -3.67
C THR A 153 0.78 -16.79 -4.56
N GLY A 154 2.01 -16.83 -4.07
CA GLY A 154 3.18 -17.21 -4.85
C GLY A 154 3.58 -16.19 -5.94
N LEU A 155 2.95 -15.01 -5.97
CA LEU A 155 3.20 -13.99 -7.01
C LEU A 155 4.56 -13.29 -6.84
N LEU A 156 4.92 -12.97 -5.59
CA LEU A 156 6.14 -12.27 -5.23
C LEU A 156 7.12 -13.22 -4.52
N LEU A 157 7.91 -13.94 -5.28
CA LEU A 157 8.90 -14.87 -4.72
C LEU A 157 10.20 -14.15 -4.33
N ALA A 158 11.02 -14.75 -3.47
CA ALA A 158 12.33 -14.22 -3.09
C ALA A 158 13.29 -14.02 -4.28
N SER A 159 13.07 -14.76 -5.39
CA SER A 159 13.82 -14.61 -6.65
C SER A 159 13.40 -13.40 -7.47
N GLU A 160 12.28 -12.75 -7.13
CA GLU A 160 11.78 -11.61 -7.88
C GLU A 160 12.53 -10.32 -7.52
N LYS A 161 12.61 -9.42 -8.49
CA LYS A 161 13.19 -8.10 -8.33
C LYS A 161 12.09 -7.05 -8.55
N VAL A 162 11.73 -6.37 -7.46
CA VAL A 162 10.60 -5.45 -7.40
C VAL A 162 11.05 -4.00 -7.56
N ILE A 163 10.38 -3.25 -8.43
CA ILE A 163 10.53 -1.79 -8.50
C ILE A 163 9.72 -1.15 -7.35
N ALA A 164 10.42 -0.51 -6.42
CA ALA A 164 9.85 0.20 -5.29
C ALA A 164 9.93 1.72 -5.50
N ASN A 165 8.95 2.25 -6.20
CA ASN A 165 8.80 3.66 -6.51
C ASN A 165 7.49 4.27 -5.98
N LEU A 166 6.66 3.46 -5.31
CA LEU A 166 5.44 3.94 -4.65
C LEU A 166 5.77 4.69 -3.36
N PRO A 167 5.04 5.78 -3.07
CA PRO A 167 5.19 6.51 -1.82
C PRO A 167 4.92 5.62 -0.60
N ILE A 168 5.86 5.64 0.38
CA ILE A 168 5.76 4.79 1.58
C ILE A 168 4.72 5.31 2.57
N PHE A 169 4.29 6.56 2.45
CA PHE A 169 3.17 7.10 3.22
C PHE A 169 1.79 6.57 2.76
N HIS A 170 1.71 5.87 1.64
CA HIS A 170 0.54 5.08 1.24
C HIS A 170 0.74 3.61 1.62
N SER A 171 -0.31 2.96 2.11
CA SER A 171 -0.28 1.57 2.55
C SER A 171 0.22 0.60 1.47
N PHE A 172 -0.05 0.89 0.20
CA PHE A 172 0.43 0.09 -0.93
C PHE A 172 1.97 0.13 -1.02
N GLY A 173 2.58 1.31 -0.94
CA GLY A 173 4.03 1.46 -0.83
C GLY A 173 4.59 0.88 0.47
N PHE A 174 3.94 1.18 1.60
CA PHE A 174 4.38 0.78 2.93
C PHE A 174 4.46 -0.74 3.12
N THR A 175 3.43 -1.47 2.74
CA THR A 175 3.43 -2.92 2.92
C THR A 175 4.07 -3.65 1.75
N VAL A 176 3.64 -3.35 0.51
CA VAL A 176 3.99 -4.20 -0.64
C VAL A 176 5.39 -3.90 -1.18
N THR A 177 5.87 -2.65 -1.07
CA THR A 177 7.20 -2.29 -1.58
C THR A 177 8.27 -2.10 -0.51
N LEU A 178 7.90 -1.99 0.77
CA LEU A 178 8.85 -1.91 1.89
C LEU A 178 8.85 -3.20 2.72
N TRP A 179 7.77 -3.48 3.48
CA TRP A 179 7.80 -4.56 4.48
C TRP A 179 7.83 -5.95 3.85
N TYR A 180 6.99 -6.21 2.86
CA TYR A 180 6.93 -7.53 2.23
C TYR A 180 8.28 -7.97 1.64
N PRO A 181 8.94 -7.16 0.79
CA PRO A 181 10.23 -7.54 0.22
C PRO A 181 11.31 -7.76 1.27
N LEU A 182 11.35 -6.93 2.32
CA LEU A 182 12.32 -7.07 3.42
C LEU A 182 12.10 -8.38 4.18
N LEU A 183 10.86 -8.74 4.48
CA LEU A 183 10.50 -9.96 5.21
C LEU A 183 10.69 -11.21 4.36
N ARG A 184 10.40 -11.13 3.07
CA ARG A 184 10.50 -12.25 2.12
C ARG A 184 11.92 -12.43 1.57
N GLY A 185 12.76 -11.41 1.60
CA GLY A 185 14.09 -11.41 1.01
C GLY A 185 14.11 -11.18 -0.50
N CYS A 186 13.08 -10.51 -1.05
CA CYS A 186 13.07 -10.10 -2.44
C CYS A 186 14.10 -9.00 -2.71
N SER A 187 14.66 -8.98 -3.90
CA SER A 187 15.47 -7.84 -4.35
C SER A 187 14.59 -6.62 -4.61
N VAL A 188 15.02 -5.47 -4.14
CA VAL A 188 14.28 -4.20 -4.30
C VAL A 188 15.14 -3.18 -5.03
N VAL A 189 14.58 -2.58 -6.07
CA VAL A 189 15.17 -1.46 -6.79
C VAL A 189 14.36 -0.21 -6.50
N THR A 190 14.93 0.71 -5.73
CA THR A 190 14.23 1.91 -5.28
C THR A 190 14.38 3.06 -6.28
N LEU A 191 13.27 3.78 -6.49
CA LEU A 191 13.22 4.99 -7.29
C LEU A 191 12.38 6.05 -6.57
N PRO A 192 12.78 7.33 -6.59
CA PRO A 192 12.14 8.36 -5.78
C PRO A 192 10.74 8.77 -6.26
N SER A 193 10.36 8.41 -7.48
CA SER A 193 9.08 8.80 -8.06
C SER A 193 8.61 7.81 -9.13
N PRO A 194 7.32 7.47 -9.17
CA PRO A 194 6.72 6.69 -10.25
C PRO A 194 6.47 7.50 -11.53
N LEU A 195 6.55 8.85 -11.46
CA LEU A 195 6.17 9.75 -12.55
C LEU A 195 7.22 9.86 -13.64
N ASP A 196 8.50 9.59 -13.35
CA ASP A 196 9.56 9.57 -14.35
C ASP A 196 9.62 8.20 -15.05
N VAL A 197 8.65 7.96 -15.93
CA VAL A 197 8.49 6.66 -16.60
C VAL A 197 9.70 6.28 -17.45
N LYS A 198 10.45 7.26 -18.01
CA LYS A 198 11.67 6.98 -18.78
C LYS A 198 12.76 6.42 -17.87
N LYS A 199 12.98 7.08 -16.73
CA LYS A 199 13.96 6.63 -15.74
C LYS A 199 13.60 5.27 -15.16
N VAL A 200 12.31 5.05 -14.85
CA VAL A 200 11.83 3.74 -14.38
C VAL A 200 12.11 2.66 -15.43
N ALA A 201 11.81 2.90 -16.71
CA ALA A 201 12.06 1.93 -17.78
C ALA A 201 13.56 1.65 -18.01
N GLU A 202 14.42 2.68 -17.93
CA GLU A 202 15.88 2.52 -17.97
C GLU A 202 16.37 1.60 -16.85
N VAL A 203 15.88 1.83 -15.65
CA VAL A 203 16.27 1.06 -14.45
C VAL A 203 15.72 -0.37 -14.54
N ILE A 204 14.47 -0.58 -14.96
CA ILE A 204 13.91 -1.92 -15.20
C ILE A 204 14.84 -2.71 -16.14
N LYS A 205 15.26 -2.09 -17.24
CA LYS A 205 16.17 -2.73 -18.21
C LYS A 205 17.55 -3.02 -17.61
N ALA A 206 18.14 -2.04 -16.92
CA ALA A 206 19.49 -2.15 -16.36
C ALA A 206 19.57 -3.21 -15.26
N GLU A 207 18.58 -3.24 -14.41
CA GLU A 207 18.51 -4.13 -13.24
C GLU A 207 17.81 -5.47 -13.53
N SER A 208 17.24 -5.64 -14.73
CA SER A 208 16.41 -6.80 -15.08
C SER A 208 15.30 -7.02 -14.07
N ALA A 209 14.59 -5.94 -13.69
CA ALA A 209 13.49 -6.02 -12.75
C ALA A 209 12.32 -6.84 -13.33
N THR A 210 11.68 -7.63 -12.48
CA THR A 210 10.67 -8.60 -12.90
C THR A 210 9.25 -8.16 -12.58
N ILE A 211 9.09 -7.26 -11.62
CA ILE A 211 7.77 -6.80 -11.14
C ILE A 211 7.76 -5.29 -10.99
N LEU A 212 6.74 -4.67 -11.57
CA LEU A 212 6.43 -3.25 -11.42
C LEU A 212 5.07 -3.12 -10.73
N ILE A 213 5.01 -2.32 -9.65
CA ILE A 213 3.80 -2.11 -8.86
C ILE A 213 3.41 -0.64 -8.96
N GLY A 214 2.12 -0.35 -9.18
CA GLY A 214 1.66 1.03 -9.32
C GLY A 214 0.17 1.18 -9.46
N THR A 215 -0.25 2.33 -9.97
CA THR A 215 -1.65 2.60 -10.28
C THR A 215 -1.84 2.69 -11.80
N PRO A 216 -3.06 2.47 -12.32
CA PRO A 216 -3.34 2.66 -13.74
C PRO A 216 -2.90 4.04 -14.27
N THR A 217 -3.08 5.09 -13.49
CA THR A 217 -2.64 6.45 -13.83
C THR A 217 -1.12 6.54 -14.04
N PHE A 218 -0.32 5.85 -13.23
CA PHE A 218 1.14 5.82 -13.43
C PHE A 218 1.54 5.01 -14.66
N PHE A 219 0.75 4.02 -15.06
CA PHE A 219 1.06 3.14 -16.19
C PHE A 219 0.64 3.69 -17.56
N LYS A 220 -0.41 4.54 -17.62
CA LYS A 220 -0.89 5.14 -18.88
C LYS A 220 0.23 5.72 -19.77
N PRO A 221 1.19 6.52 -19.25
CA PRO A 221 2.24 7.11 -20.07
C PRO A 221 3.21 6.10 -20.67
N TYR A 222 3.32 4.88 -20.12
CA TYR A 222 4.28 3.89 -20.62
C TYR A 222 3.97 3.45 -22.04
N ILE A 223 2.72 3.16 -22.36
CA ILE A 223 2.30 2.69 -23.70
C ILE A 223 2.73 3.68 -24.79
N LYS A 224 2.60 4.99 -24.53
CA LYS A 224 2.97 6.03 -25.50
C LYS A 224 4.46 6.36 -25.53
N ARG A 225 5.22 6.14 -24.43
CA ARG A 225 6.57 6.69 -24.25
C ARG A 225 7.69 5.65 -24.18
N ILE A 226 7.37 4.40 -23.91
CA ILE A 226 8.37 3.35 -23.62
C ILE A 226 8.30 2.27 -24.69
N LYS A 227 9.48 1.86 -25.18
CA LYS A 227 9.58 0.77 -26.15
C LYS A 227 9.49 -0.59 -25.46
N PRO A 228 8.81 -1.59 -26.02
CA PRO A 228 8.65 -2.92 -25.42
C PRO A 228 9.95 -3.55 -24.91
N LYS A 229 11.02 -3.42 -25.65
CA LYS A 229 12.36 -3.96 -25.28
C LYS A 229 12.91 -3.41 -23.96
N GLN A 230 12.42 -2.25 -23.49
CA GLN A 230 12.88 -1.66 -22.23
C GLN A 230 12.24 -2.35 -21.02
N LEU A 231 11.08 -2.98 -21.19
CA LEU A 231 10.35 -3.70 -20.14
C LEU A 231 10.37 -5.22 -20.34
N ALA A 232 11.22 -5.75 -21.22
CA ALA A 232 11.22 -7.16 -21.57
C ALA A 232 11.52 -8.13 -20.40
N SER A 233 12.10 -7.65 -19.32
CA SER A 233 12.33 -8.43 -18.09
C SER A 233 11.11 -8.51 -17.18
N LEU A 234 10.10 -7.63 -17.35
CA LEU A 234 8.90 -7.66 -16.52
C LEU A 234 8.07 -8.90 -16.81
N LYS A 235 7.75 -9.63 -15.77
CA LYS A 235 6.79 -10.75 -15.80
C LYS A 235 5.39 -10.22 -15.56
N TYR A 236 5.27 -9.36 -14.54
CA TYR A 236 4.00 -8.86 -14.04
C TYR A 236 4.05 -7.36 -13.79
N VAL A 237 2.91 -6.73 -14.05
CA VAL A 237 2.58 -5.42 -13.56
C VAL A 237 1.39 -5.58 -12.62
N VAL A 238 1.53 -5.08 -11.39
CA VAL A 238 0.46 -5.14 -10.38
C VAL A 238 -0.15 -3.76 -10.22
N ALA A 239 -1.42 -3.63 -10.59
CA ALA A 239 -2.19 -2.40 -10.53
C ALA A 239 -3.18 -2.42 -9.35
N GLY A 240 -3.23 -1.32 -8.60
CA GLY A 240 -4.18 -1.17 -7.49
C GLY A 240 -4.48 0.30 -7.19
N ALA A 241 -5.29 0.53 -6.18
CA ALA A 241 -5.72 1.82 -5.66
C ALA A 241 -6.65 2.64 -6.59
N GLU A 242 -6.75 2.31 -7.86
CA GLU A 242 -7.62 2.96 -8.85
C GLU A 242 -8.24 1.90 -9.76
N LYS A 243 -9.41 2.20 -10.32
CA LYS A 243 -10.06 1.34 -11.33
C LYS A 243 -9.26 1.39 -12.63
N THR A 244 -8.92 0.24 -13.19
CA THR A 244 -8.27 0.15 -14.50
C THR A 244 -9.29 0.53 -15.59
N PRO A 245 -8.95 1.44 -16.51
CA PRO A 245 -9.81 1.73 -17.65
C PRO A 245 -10.04 0.50 -18.52
N GLU A 246 -11.24 0.37 -19.07
CA GLU A 246 -11.59 -0.73 -19.95
C GLU A 246 -10.60 -0.86 -21.13
N GLY A 247 -10.18 -2.08 -21.44
CA GLY A 247 -9.21 -2.37 -22.50
C GLY A 247 -7.76 -2.01 -22.20
N PHE A 248 -7.47 -1.28 -21.09
CA PHE A 248 -6.10 -0.86 -20.80
C PHE A 248 -5.18 -2.04 -20.47
N ALA A 249 -5.67 -3.02 -19.71
CA ALA A 249 -4.90 -4.22 -19.37
C ALA A 249 -4.52 -5.02 -20.63
N ASP A 250 -5.46 -5.18 -21.56
CA ASP A 250 -5.22 -5.89 -22.83
C ASP A 250 -4.23 -5.11 -23.73
N ALA A 251 -4.36 -3.77 -23.78
CA ALA A 251 -3.43 -2.91 -24.50
C ALA A 251 -2.02 -2.98 -23.91
N TRP A 252 -1.89 -3.05 -22.59
CA TRP A 252 -0.60 -3.22 -21.91
C TRP A 252 0.04 -4.56 -22.27
N GLU A 253 -0.69 -5.66 -22.16
CA GLU A 253 -0.19 -7.01 -22.44
C GLU A 253 0.17 -7.17 -23.91
N ALA A 254 -0.64 -6.66 -24.83
CA ALA A 254 -0.35 -6.67 -26.26
C ALA A 254 0.91 -5.87 -26.60
N HIS A 255 1.16 -4.75 -25.90
CA HIS A 255 2.29 -3.88 -26.18
C HIS A 255 3.60 -4.37 -25.54
N PHE A 256 3.57 -4.80 -24.26
CA PHE A 256 4.78 -5.12 -23.50
C PHE A 256 5.02 -6.62 -23.29
N GLY A 257 3.99 -7.46 -23.41
CA GLY A 257 4.08 -8.90 -23.20
C GLY A 257 4.09 -9.33 -21.73
N SER A 258 4.12 -8.40 -20.76
CA SER A 258 4.01 -8.68 -19.32
C SER A 258 2.56 -8.68 -18.90
N LEU A 259 2.16 -9.61 -18.00
CA LEU A 259 0.79 -9.70 -17.51
C LEU A 259 0.41 -8.49 -16.68
N TYR A 260 -0.81 -8.01 -16.84
CA TYR A 260 -1.41 -6.92 -16.07
C TYR A 260 -2.40 -7.48 -15.05
N LEU A 261 -2.03 -7.42 -13.78
CA LEU A 261 -2.76 -8.02 -12.68
C LEU A 261 -3.36 -6.93 -11.79
N GLU A 262 -4.67 -6.94 -11.64
CA GLU A 262 -5.39 -5.99 -10.80
C GLU A 262 -5.57 -6.53 -9.39
N GLY A 263 -5.46 -5.65 -8.40
CA GLY A 263 -5.71 -5.95 -7.00
C GLY A 263 -6.50 -4.84 -6.32
N TYR A 264 -7.11 -5.18 -5.19
CA TYR A 264 -7.88 -4.26 -4.38
C TYR A 264 -7.42 -4.29 -2.93
N GLY A 265 -7.54 -3.13 -2.31
CA GLY A 265 -7.27 -2.96 -0.90
C GLY A 265 -7.43 -1.53 -0.43
N LEU A 266 -7.39 -1.37 0.87
CA LEU A 266 -7.58 -0.10 1.57
C LEU A 266 -6.46 0.07 2.60
N THR A 267 -6.22 1.28 3.07
CA THR A 267 -5.26 1.49 4.16
C THR A 267 -5.68 0.68 5.40
N GLU A 268 -6.98 0.63 5.65
CA GLU A 268 -7.61 -0.11 6.75
C GLU A 268 -7.47 -1.65 6.62
N THR A 269 -7.00 -2.14 5.47
CA THR A 269 -6.76 -3.58 5.22
C THR A 269 -5.29 -3.94 5.04
N SER A 270 -4.35 -3.05 5.27
CA SER A 270 -2.87 -3.23 5.39
C SER A 270 -2.05 -3.61 4.14
N PRO A 271 -2.32 -3.37 2.86
CA PRO A 271 -3.59 -2.96 2.31
C PRO A 271 -4.35 -4.07 1.57
N VAL A 272 -3.69 -5.20 1.13
CA VAL A 272 -4.19 -6.08 0.07
C VAL A 272 -5.31 -6.98 0.57
N VAL A 273 -6.44 -6.98 -0.12
CA VAL A 273 -7.62 -7.80 0.13
C VAL A 273 -7.77 -8.88 -0.92
N SER A 274 -7.62 -8.50 -2.18
CA SER A 274 -7.75 -9.40 -3.33
C SER A 274 -6.75 -9.07 -4.42
N ILE A 275 -6.43 -10.03 -5.25
CA ILE A 275 -5.51 -9.87 -6.37
C ILE A 275 -5.78 -10.91 -7.45
N ASN A 276 -5.68 -10.51 -8.71
CA ASN A 276 -5.54 -11.40 -9.84
C ASN A 276 -4.14 -12.04 -9.85
N THR A 277 -4.08 -13.32 -10.17
CA THR A 277 -2.81 -14.07 -10.26
C THR A 277 -2.69 -14.75 -11.62
N PRO A 278 -1.48 -15.03 -12.12
CA PRO A 278 -1.30 -15.74 -13.40
C PRO A 278 -1.78 -17.19 -13.38
N TRP A 279 -1.95 -17.74 -12.19
CA TRP A 279 -2.36 -19.12 -11.93
C TRP A 279 -3.26 -19.20 -10.69
N MET A 280 -3.97 -20.30 -10.55
CA MET A 280 -4.66 -20.62 -9.29
C MET A 280 -3.62 -20.87 -8.19
N PRO A 281 -3.61 -20.14 -7.07
CA PRO A 281 -2.71 -20.42 -5.96
C PRO A 281 -2.90 -21.83 -5.40
N LYS A 282 -1.78 -22.53 -5.17
CA LYS A 282 -1.81 -23.92 -4.66
C LYS A 282 -2.27 -23.96 -3.21
N GLY A 283 -3.09 -24.95 -2.87
CA GLY A 283 -3.57 -25.18 -1.51
C GLY A 283 -4.65 -24.22 -1.02
N VAL A 284 -5.18 -23.39 -1.90
CA VAL A 284 -6.31 -22.51 -1.62
C VAL A 284 -7.53 -23.01 -2.37
N ASN A 285 -8.62 -23.24 -1.64
CA ASN A 285 -9.91 -23.61 -2.24
C ASN A 285 -10.73 -22.33 -2.41
N TYR A 286 -11.06 -22.03 -3.66
CA TYR A 286 -12.00 -20.97 -4.01
C TYR A 286 -13.36 -21.57 -4.40
N PRO A 287 -14.46 -20.82 -4.28
CA PRO A 287 -15.75 -21.25 -4.81
C PRO A 287 -15.69 -21.38 -6.34
N GLY A 288 -16.61 -22.16 -6.90
CA GLY A 288 -16.72 -22.37 -8.34
C GLY A 288 -15.79 -23.45 -8.89
N SER A 289 -15.83 -23.64 -10.20
CA SER A 289 -15.06 -24.66 -10.93
C SER A 289 -13.92 -24.10 -11.78
N SER A 290 -13.75 -22.78 -11.82
CA SER A 290 -12.71 -22.14 -12.63
C SER A 290 -11.31 -22.42 -12.09
N THR A 291 -10.39 -22.77 -13.00
CA THR A 291 -8.96 -22.93 -12.74
C THR A 291 -8.17 -21.65 -13.07
N GLU A 292 -8.84 -20.59 -13.52
CA GLU A 292 -8.23 -19.31 -13.85
C GLU A 292 -7.73 -18.59 -12.58
N GLY A 293 -6.57 -17.98 -12.67
CA GLY A 293 -6.01 -17.12 -11.60
C GLY A 293 -6.45 -15.66 -11.73
N SER A 294 -6.91 -15.22 -12.91
CA SER A 294 -7.28 -13.84 -13.19
C SER A 294 -8.54 -13.74 -14.03
N ARG A 295 -9.28 -12.63 -13.86
CA ARG A 295 -10.48 -12.30 -14.64
C ARG A 295 -10.53 -10.81 -14.91
N ARG A 296 -10.68 -10.43 -16.19
CA ARG A 296 -10.76 -9.02 -16.59
C ARG A 296 -11.94 -8.31 -15.95
N GLY A 297 -11.71 -7.07 -15.52
CA GLY A 297 -12.69 -6.24 -14.82
C GLY A 297 -12.89 -6.60 -13.35
N SER A 298 -12.35 -7.74 -12.88
CA SER A 298 -12.29 -8.08 -11.47
C SER A 298 -10.98 -7.59 -10.84
N VAL A 299 -10.99 -7.42 -9.53
CA VAL A 299 -9.80 -7.19 -8.72
C VAL A 299 -9.22 -8.49 -8.14
N GLY A 300 -9.56 -9.62 -8.76
CA GLY A 300 -9.08 -10.95 -8.39
C GLY A 300 -9.88 -11.60 -7.28
N ARG A 301 -9.34 -12.69 -6.73
CA ARG A 301 -9.95 -13.41 -5.62
C ARG A 301 -9.41 -12.92 -4.30
N MET A 302 -10.20 -13.12 -3.24
CA MET A 302 -9.82 -12.79 -1.88
C MET A 302 -8.53 -13.50 -1.47
N MET A 303 -7.66 -12.75 -0.79
CA MET A 303 -6.46 -13.32 -0.19
C MET A 303 -6.82 -14.32 0.91
N PRO A 304 -6.00 -15.35 1.16
CA PRO A 304 -6.25 -16.34 2.21
C PRO A 304 -6.47 -15.69 3.58
N GLY A 305 -7.41 -16.26 4.36
CA GLY A 305 -7.73 -15.77 5.71
C GLY A 305 -8.67 -14.58 5.77
N HIS A 306 -9.22 -14.14 4.65
CA HIS A 306 -10.32 -13.18 4.60
C HIS A 306 -11.69 -13.87 4.56
N CYS A 307 -12.67 -13.21 5.17
CA CYS A 307 -14.08 -13.45 4.95
C CYS A 307 -14.72 -12.16 4.41
N ALA A 308 -15.71 -12.31 3.54
CA ALA A 308 -16.49 -11.21 3.00
C ALA A 308 -17.98 -11.43 3.17
N ARG A 309 -18.72 -10.35 3.31
CA ARG A 309 -20.18 -10.28 3.26
C ARG A 309 -20.58 -9.18 2.30
N ILE A 310 -21.67 -9.37 1.60
CA ILE A 310 -22.32 -8.33 0.79
C ILE A 310 -23.62 -7.97 1.45
N LEU A 311 -23.77 -6.69 1.81
CA LEU A 311 -24.94 -6.20 2.52
C LEU A 311 -25.78 -5.28 1.63
N ASN A 312 -27.08 -5.32 1.84
CA ASN A 312 -27.96 -4.28 1.31
C ASN A 312 -27.62 -2.95 2.04
N PRO A 313 -27.24 -1.88 1.32
CA PRO A 313 -26.79 -0.64 1.94
C PRO A 313 -27.87 0.11 2.73
N ASP A 314 -29.16 -0.12 2.44
CA ASP A 314 -30.27 0.55 3.14
C ASP A 314 -30.67 -0.19 4.43
N THR A 315 -30.61 -1.54 4.42
CA THR A 315 -31.09 -2.37 5.53
C THR A 315 -30.00 -3.00 6.36
N MET A 316 -28.75 -2.93 5.90
CA MET A 316 -27.55 -3.56 6.47
C MET A 316 -27.70 -5.07 6.71
N LYS A 317 -28.57 -5.72 5.94
CA LYS A 317 -28.76 -7.17 5.97
C LYS A 317 -27.97 -7.84 4.85
N ASP A 318 -27.55 -9.08 5.08
CA ASP A 318 -26.91 -9.90 4.05
C ASP A 318 -27.80 -10.07 2.83
N ILE A 319 -27.17 -9.99 1.67
CA ILE A 319 -27.77 -10.33 0.38
C ILE A 319 -26.91 -11.36 -0.32
N ASP A 320 -27.39 -11.89 -1.45
CA ASP A 320 -26.60 -12.79 -2.27
C ASP A 320 -25.28 -12.13 -2.69
N VAL A 321 -24.17 -12.84 -2.55
CA VAL A 321 -22.83 -12.31 -2.83
C VAL A 321 -22.61 -11.96 -4.31
N THR A 322 -23.45 -12.49 -5.20
CA THR A 322 -23.44 -12.16 -6.63
C THR A 322 -24.20 -10.87 -6.96
N ALA A 323 -25.03 -10.40 -6.03
CA ALA A 323 -25.70 -9.11 -6.14
C ALA A 323 -24.77 -7.97 -5.72
N VAL A 324 -24.99 -6.79 -6.30
CA VAL A 324 -24.22 -5.59 -5.93
C VAL A 324 -24.69 -5.08 -4.57
N GLY A 325 -23.78 -4.94 -3.62
CA GLY A 325 -24.05 -4.42 -2.28
C GLY A 325 -22.81 -3.93 -1.57
N LEU A 326 -22.98 -3.49 -0.34
CA LEU A 326 -21.91 -2.94 0.50
C LEU A 326 -20.97 -4.06 0.95
N LEU A 327 -19.69 -3.92 0.61
CA LEU A 327 -18.66 -4.89 0.98
C LEU A 327 -18.27 -4.74 2.45
N MET A 328 -18.34 -5.84 3.17
CA MET A 328 -17.89 -5.95 4.55
C MET A 328 -16.83 -7.06 4.65
N LEU A 329 -15.73 -6.77 5.33
CA LEU A 329 -14.55 -7.62 5.38
C LEU A 329 -14.17 -8.01 6.80
N LYS A 330 -13.68 -9.23 6.97
CA LYS A 330 -13.06 -9.72 8.20
C LYS A 330 -11.77 -10.44 7.85
N GLY A 331 -10.70 -10.17 8.62
CA GLY A 331 -9.41 -10.80 8.41
C GLY A 331 -8.34 -10.28 9.38
N PRO A 332 -7.20 -10.97 9.51
CA PRO A 332 -6.14 -10.61 10.46
C PRO A 332 -5.39 -9.32 10.07
N ASN A 333 -5.53 -8.87 8.85
CA ASN A 333 -4.93 -7.65 8.31
C ASN A 333 -5.83 -6.40 8.43
N ILE A 334 -7.04 -6.54 9.02
CA ILE A 334 -7.93 -5.41 9.29
C ILE A 334 -7.36 -4.56 10.41
N PHE A 335 -7.29 -3.26 10.22
CA PHE A 335 -6.69 -2.27 11.11
C PHE A 335 -7.26 -2.30 12.54
N SER A 336 -6.51 -1.74 13.49
CA SER A 336 -6.96 -1.66 14.88
C SER A 336 -8.09 -0.63 15.06
N GLY A 337 -7.97 0.51 14.39
CA GLY A 337 -8.94 1.60 14.44
C GLY A 337 -8.34 2.93 13.98
N TYR A 338 -9.12 3.99 14.03
CA TYR A 338 -8.66 5.35 13.77
C TYR A 338 -8.10 5.99 15.03
N LEU A 339 -6.91 6.57 14.91
CA LEU A 339 -6.20 7.20 16.02
C LEU A 339 -7.01 8.31 16.68
N GLY A 340 -7.33 8.12 17.98
CA GLY A 340 -8.09 9.10 18.76
C GLY A 340 -9.57 9.26 18.35
N GLU A 341 -10.08 8.37 17.47
CA GLU A 341 -11.45 8.44 16.96
C GLU A 341 -12.23 7.13 17.23
N PRO A 342 -12.52 6.78 18.48
CA PRO A 342 -13.20 5.52 18.82
C PRO A 342 -14.62 5.45 18.25
N GLU A 343 -15.35 6.55 18.25
CA GLU A 343 -16.72 6.63 17.71
C GLU A 343 -16.72 6.35 16.21
N ARG A 344 -15.84 7.01 15.46
CA ARG A 344 -15.68 6.79 14.02
C ARG A 344 -15.19 5.38 13.69
N THR A 345 -14.37 4.80 14.57
CA THR A 345 -13.95 3.41 14.45
C THR A 345 -15.15 2.48 14.61
N ALA A 346 -16.03 2.73 15.61
CA ALA A 346 -17.23 1.94 15.82
C ALA A 346 -18.25 2.03 14.67
N GLU A 347 -18.31 3.15 13.96
CA GLU A 347 -19.16 3.31 12.77
C GLU A 347 -18.75 2.33 11.64
N VAL A 348 -17.46 2.03 11.49
CA VAL A 348 -16.95 1.20 10.38
C VAL A 348 -16.50 -0.19 10.85
N LYS A 349 -16.38 -0.44 12.15
CA LYS A 349 -16.05 -1.75 12.72
C LYS A 349 -17.17 -2.23 13.61
N GLN A 350 -17.82 -3.31 13.19
CA GLN A 350 -18.85 -4.00 13.94
C GLN A 350 -18.34 -5.40 14.30
N ASP A 351 -18.09 -5.66 15.57
CA ASP A 351 -17.37 -6.82 16.05
C ASP A 351 -15.97 -6.91 15.38
N GLU A 352 -15.72 -7.96 14.60
CA GLU A 352 -14.47 -8.12 13.84
C GLU A 352 -14.63 -7.78 12.35
N TRP A 353 -15.79 -7.25 11.94
CA TRP A 353 -16.10 -6.91 10.57
C TRP A 353 -15.83 -5.42 10.29
N PHE A 354 -15.23 -5.15 9.14
CA PHE A 354 -14.94 -3.82 8.65
C PHE A 354 -15.84 -3.48 7.47
N ILE A 355 -16.60 -2.39 7.59
CA ILE A 355 -17.46 -1.84 6.55
C ILE A 355 -16.60 -0.95 5.65
N THR A 356 -16.35 -1.38 4.42
CA THR A 356 -15.39 -0.70 3.53
C THR A 356 -15.88 0.61 2.96
N GLY A 357 -17.19 0.76 2.84
CA GLY A 357 -17.83 1.85 2.09
C GLY A 357 -17.80 1.64 0.57
N ASP A 358 -17.29 0.51 0.09
CA ASP A 358 -17.29 0.15 -1.32
C ASP A 358 -18.48 -0.77 -1.65
N LEU A 359 -19.10 -0.54 -2.81
CA LEU A 359 -20.09 -1.44 -3.39
C LEU A 359 -19.36 -2.47 -4.25
N ALA A 360 -19.69 -3.72 -4.05
CA ALA A 360 -19.02 -4.84 -4.70
C ALA A 360 -19.97 -6.03 -4.90
N ARG A 361 -19.54 -6.98 -5.70
CA ARG A 361 -20.13 -8.30 -5.86
C ARG A 361 -19.05 -9.33 -6.15
N PHE A 362 -19.38 -10.58 -5.93
CA PHE A 362 -18.59 -11.70 -6.42
C PHE A 362 -19.27 -12.34 -7.64
N ASP A 363 -18.52 -13.03 -8.46
CA ASP A 363 -19.10 -13.98 -9.40
C ASP A 363 -19.13 -15.39 -8.81
N GLU A 364 -19.68 -16.34 -9.57
CA GLU A 364 -19.82 -17.75 -9.16
C GLU A 364 -18.47 -18.44 -8.89
N ASP A 365 -17.40 -17.96 -9.49
CA ASP A 365 -16.02 -18.45 -9.29
C ASP A 365 -15.25 -17.70 -8.19
N GLY A 366 -15.88 -16.77 -7.47
CA GLY A 366 -15.33 -16.04 -6.35
C GLY A 366 -14.40 -14.89 -6.73
N PHE A 367 -14.44 -14.38 -7.97
CA PHE A 367 -13.77 -13.15 -8.33
C PHE A 367 -14.56 -11.94 -7.82
N LEU A 368 -13.84 -11.01 -7.20
CA LEU A 368 -14.39 -9.77 -6.64
C LEU A 368 -14.42 -8.67 -7.70
N PHE A 369 -15.57 -8.01 -7.83
CA PHE A 369 -15.77 -6.84 -8.67
C PHE A 369 -16.11 -5.65 -7.80
N ILE A 370 -15.36 -4.55 -7.93
CA ILE A 370 -15.62 -3.29 -7.24
C ILE A 370 -16.44 -2.41 -8.19
N GLU A 371 -17.66 -2.10 -7.79
CA GLU A 371 -18.58 -1.30 -8.58
C GLU A 371 -18.42 0.21 -8.31
N GLY A 372 -17.94 0.58 -7.11
CA GLY A 372 -17.61 1.95 -6.74
C GLY A 372 -17.72 2.23 -5.26
N ARG A 373 -17.58 3.50 -4.86
CA ARG A 373 -17.80 3.97 -3.49
C ARG A 373 -19.26 4.28 -3.24
N LEU A 374 -19.84 3.84 -2.12
CA LEU A 374 -21.22 4.15 -1.74
C LEU A 374 -21.49 5.67 -1.75
N SER A 375 -20.53 6.48 -1.30
CA SER A 375 -20.60 7.94 -1.33
C SER A 375 -20.58 8.56 -2.73
N ARG A 376 -20.25 7.77 -3.77
CA ARG A 376 -20.24 8.17 -5.19
C ARG A 376 -21.39 7.57 -5.99
N PHE A 377 -22.49 7.25 -5.31
CA PHE A 377 -23.75 6.83 -5.94
C PHE A 377 -24.84 7.82 -5.57
N SER A 378 -25.74 8.07 -6.49
CA SER A 378 -26.99 8.77 -6.25
C SER A 378 -28.16 7.84 -6.41
N LYS A 379 -29.09 7.87 -5.46
CA LYS A 379 -30.35 7.11 -5.58
C LYS A 379 -31.33 7.94 -6.37
N ILE A 380 -31.63 7.54 -7.61
CA ILE A 380 -32.53 8.24 -8.53
C ILE A 380 -33.71 7.32 -8.82
N ALA A 381 -34.91 7.73 -8.44
CA ALA A 381 -36.15 6.94 -8.61
C ALA A 381 -36.07 5.50 -8.09
N GLY A 382 -35.28 5.28 -7.02
CA GLY A 382 -35.09 3.96 -6.42
C GLY A 382 -33.88 3.17 -6.95
N GLU A 383 -33.26 3.62 -8.03
CA GLU A 383 -32.07 2.99 -8.59
C GLU A 383 -30.77 3.67 -8.11
N MET A 384 -29.75 2.85 -7.86
CA MET A 384 -28.41 3.29 -7.49
C MET A 384 -27.60 3.63 -8.75
N VAL A 385 -27.41 4.91 -9.03
CA VAL A 385 -26.68 5.39 -10.21
C VAL A 385 -25.25 5.74 -9.82
N PRO A 386 -24.22 5.02 -10.32
CA PRO A 386 -22.82 5.31 -10.05
C PRO A 386 -22.40 6.63 -10.73
N HIS A 387 -21.81 7.56 -9.99
CA HIS A 387 -21.26 8.79 -10.57
C HIS A 387 -20.17 8.49 -11.60
N GLY A 388 -19.35 7.46 -11.37
CA GLY A 388 -18.30 7.04 -12.30
C GLY A 388 -18.82 6.65 -13.68
N THR A 389 -19.97 5.96 -13.75
CA THR A 389 -20.61 5.61 -15.05
C THR A 389 -21.08 6.86 -15.80
N VAL A 390 -21.59 7.85 -15.06
CA VAL A 390 -22.00 9.13 -15.65
C VAL A 390 -20.77 9.91 -16.13
N GLU A 391 -19.71 9.95 -15.32
CA GLU A 391 -18.44 10.58 -15.68
C GLU A 391 -17.82 9.93 -16.93
N GLU A 392 -17.77 8.60 -17.00
CA GLU A 392 -17.27 7.85 -18.17
C GLU A 392 -18.09 8.15 -19.43
N ALA A 393 -19.41 8.21 -19.30
CA ALA A 393 -20.30 8.56 -20.41
C ALA A 393 -20.07 10.00 -20.91
N LEU A 394 -19.89 10.94 -19.98
CA LEU A 394 -19.57 12.34 -20.31
C LEU A 394 -18.20 12.47 -20.98
N VAL A 395 -17.18 11.82 -20.44
CA VAL A 395 -15.83 11.78 -21.04
C VAL A 395 -15.89 11.25 -22.46
N LYS A 396 -16.64 10.18 -22.70
CA LYS A 396 -16.82 9.59 -24.02
C LYS A 396 -17.61 10.50 -24.97
N ALA A 397 -18.71 11.11 -24.48
CA ALA A 397 -19.55 12.01 -25.28
C ALA A 397 -18.83 13.30 -25.70
N TYR A 398 -17.99 13.84 -24.83
CA TYR A 398 -17.27 15.09 -25.08
C TYR A 398 -15.81 14.89 -25.56
N ASN A 399 -15.38 13.65 -25.82
CA ASN A 399 -14.02 13.32 -26.32
C ASN A 399 -12.90 13.87 -25.42
N LEU A 400 -13.09 13.86 -24.10
CA LEU A 400 -12.15 14.43 -23.12
C LEU A 400 -10.91 13.57 -22.86
N PHE A 401 -10.68 12.51 -23.66
CA PHE A 401 -9.55 11.58 -23.47
C PHE A 401 -8.17 12.16 -23.83
N ASP A 402 -8.10 13.31 -24.46
CA ASP A 402 -6.86 13.94 -24.94
C ASP A 402 -6.43 15.20 -24.18
N ALA A 403 -7.03 15.48 -23.03
CA ALA A 403 -6.66 16.62 -22.17
C ALA A 403 -5.72 16.20 -21.02
#